data_87b2da8f8f574c2597247882ffd03fa2
#
_entry.id   87b2da8f8f574c2597247882ffd03fa2
#
_cell.length_a   1.000
_cell.length_b   1.000
_cell.length_c   1.000
_cell.angle_alpha   90.00
_cell.angle_beta   90.00
_cell.angle_gamma   90.00
#
_symmetry.space_group_name_H-M   'P 1'
#
loop_
_entity.id
_entity.type
_entity.pdbx_description
1 polymer ?
#
loop_
_entity_poly.entity_id
_entity_poly.type
_entity_poly.pdbx_seq_one_letter_code
_entity_poly.pdbx_strand_id
1 'polypeptide(L)'
;MKIPQRHLQSRTSNIRQDYATINKSIVDKLNPPNLYRFFCLSLYRNDYYKVRWRIKDLAKRTGEEETALKNFNKDIEAVLVRKRYREDINHPLIEFTMRSLYCIPPIDRPNFITLSYLFIKVDLDIKVKGYYIKLLLIAEDNKILLSLNKLADKLGMGKKNVESYNLDLYNAGLLKFIPNGFELTPKELLLDNDIAQQRKEWIPQPPKDFLKMTFKPK
;
A
#
# COMPACT_ATOMS: atom_id res chain seq x y z
N MET A 1 -30.82 0.75 -12.38
CA MET A 1 -30.71 1.03 -10.94
C MET A 1 -29.66 2.12 -10.75
N LYS A 2 -30.06 3.37 -10.43
CA LYS A 2 -29.14 4.51 -10.30
C LYS A 2 -28.50 4.46 -8.90
N ILE A 3 -27.17 4.35 -8.83
CA ILE A 3 -26.41 4.45 -7.59
C ILE A 3 -26.45 5.92 -7.14
N PRO A 4 -26.87 6.23 -5.91
CA PRO A 4 -26.91 7.61 -5.45
C PRO A 4 -25.48 8.18 -5.33
N GLN A 5 -25.20 9.26 -6.03
CA GLN A 5 -24.02 10.08 -5.80
C GLN A 5 -24.17 10.73 -4.42
N ARG A 6 -23.43 10.24 -3.43
CA ARG A 6 -23.31 10.91 -2.14
C ARG A 6 -22.36 12.09 -2.30
N HIS A 7 -22.93 13.29 -2.30
CA HIS A 7 -22.21 14.52 -2.03
C HIS A 7 -21.64 14.48 -0.60
N LEU A 8 -20.37 14.19 -0.48
CA LEU A 8 -19.61 14.40 0.74
C LEU A 8 -18.69 15.61 0.54
N GLN A 9 -19.25 16.79 0.79
CA GLN A 9 -18.46 17.99 0.98
C GLN A 9 -17.90 18.00 2.41
N SER A 10 -16.64 17.64 2.57
CA SER A 10 -15.83 18.12 3.67
C SER A 10 -14.39 18.31 3.18
N ARG A 11 -13.82 19.47 3.49
CA ARG A 11 -12.51 19.98 3.04
C ARG A 11 -11.28 19.26 3.61
N THR A 12 -11.38 18.01 3.97
CA THR A 12 -10.27 17.17 4.42
C THR A 12 -10.08 16.06 3.40
N SER A 13 -9.00 16.15 2.64
CA SER A 13 -8.41 15.12 1.77
C SER A 13 -9.20 13.82 1.66
N ASN A 14 -10.21 13.82 0.81
CA ASN A 14 -11.05 12.64 0.62
C ASN A 14 -10.22 11.49 0.04
N ILE A 15 -10.34 10.31 0.64
CA ILE A 15 -9.94 9.06 0.00
C ILE A 15 -10.62 9.05 -1.36
N ARG A 16 -9.82 9.00 -2.43
CA ARG A 16 -10.33 9.00 -3.80
C ARG A 16 -10.72 7.60 -4.26
N GLN A 17 -10.20 6.60 -3.58
CA GLN A 17 -10.40 5.19 -3.91
C GLN A 17 -10.70 4.40 -2.65
N ASP A 18 -11.71 3.53 -2.71
CA ASP A 18 -12.05 2.63 -1.60
C ASP A 18 -11.04 1.50 -1.44
N TYR A 19 -10.20 1.27 -2.46
CA TYR A 19 -9.19 0.22 -2.52
C TYR A 19 -7.88 0.75 -3.10
N ALA A 20 -6.78 0.18 -2.66
CA ALA A 20 -5.47 0.37 -3.26
C ALA A 20 -4.90 -0.96 -3.74
N THR A 21 -4.49 -1.02 -5.01
CA THR A 21 -3.77 -2.15 -5.57
C THR A 21 -2.29 -1.99 -5.32
N ILE A 22 -1.65 -3.05 -4.81
CA ILE A 22 -0.22 -3.10 -4.51
C ILE A 22 0.35 -4.34 -5.18
N ASN A 23 1.40 -4.15 -6.00
CA ASN A 23 2.07 -5.23 -6.71
C ASN A 23 3.17 -5.88 -5.85
N LYS A 24 3.37 -7.20 -6.02
CA LYS A 24 4.38 -7.98 -5.31
C LYS A 24 5.81 -7.43 -5.49
N SER A 25 6.09 -6.81 -6.63
CA SER A 25 7.40 -6.23 -6.92
C SER A 25 7.85 -5.11 -5.96
N ILE A 26 6.94 -4.63 -5.09
CA ILE A 26 7.27 -3.61 -4.08
C ILE A 26 7.79 -4.21 -2.76
N VAL A 27 7.63 -5.52 -2.55
CA VAL A 27 7.93 -6.18 -1.25
C VAL A 27 9.34 -5.88 -0.76
N ASP A 28 10.33 -5.94 -1.69
CA ASP A 28 11.74 -5.74 -1.38
C ASP A 28 12.17 -4.25 -1.47
N LYS A 29 11.28 -3.37 -1.89
CA LYS A 29 11.59 -1.94 -2.08
C LYS A 29 11.35 -1.09 -0.84
N LEU A 30 10.39 -1.52 -0.02
CA LEU A 30 9.98 -0.77 1.16
C LEU A 30 9.99 -1.67 2.41
N ASN A 31 10.48 -1.13 3.52
CA ASN A 31 10.32 -1.76 4.82
C ASN A 31 8.84 -1.77 5.26
N PRO A 32 8.45 -2.57 6.24
CA PRO A 32 7.05 -2.70 6.66
C PRO A 32 6.35 -1.36 6.92
N PRO A 33 6.82 -0.43 7.76
CA PRO A 33 6.10 0.82 8.00
C PRO A 33 5.95 1.68 6.72
N ASN A 34 6.97 1.70 5.87
CA ASN A 34 6.91 2.47 4.62
C ASN A 34 5.97 1.83 3.59
N LEU A 35 5.82 0.52 3.61
CA LEU A 35 4.84 -0.17 2.77
C LEU A 35 3.40 0.17 3.19
N TYR A 36 3.13 0.25 4.49
CA TYR A 36 1.82 0.71 4.98
C TYR A 36 1.57 2.18 4.62
N ARG A 37 2.57 3.07 4.78
CA ARG A 37 2.47 4.47 4.36
C ARG A 37 2.22 4.59 2.84
N PHE A 38 2.89 3.77 2.05
CA PHE A 38 2.65 3.68 0.59
C PHE A 38 1.21 3.25 0.29
N PHE A 39 0.68 2.25 0.99
CA PHE A 39 -0.72 1.87 0.89
C PHE A 39 -1.65 3.04 1.20
N CYS A 40 -1.45 3.73 2.32
CA CYS A 40 -2.24 4.91 2.67
C CYS A 40 -2.21 5.99 1.59
N LEU A 41 -1.05 6.25 1.00
CA LEU A 41 -0.91 7.22 -0.10
C LEU A 41 -1.59 6.74 -1.38
N SER A 42 -1.54 5.44 -1.67
CA SER A 42 -2.14 4.87 -2.88
C SER A 42 -3.67 5.05 -2.94
N LEU A 43 -4.33 5.16 -1.79
CA LEU A 43 -5.76 5.47 -1.70
C LEU A 43 -6.11 6.92 -2.16
N TYR A 44 -5.12 7.78 -2.29
CA TYR A 44 -5.30 9.20 -2.67
C TYR A 44 -4.74 9.53 -4.04
N ARG A 45 -4.20 8.54 -4.77
CA ARG A 45 -3.69 8.75 -6.12
C ARG A 45 -4.82 9.15 -7.06
N ASN A 46 -4.50 9.97 -8.03
CA ASN A 46 -5.36 10.24 -9.17
C ASN A 46 -5.09 9.25 -10.32
N ASP A 47 -5.82 9.40 -11.43
CA ASP A 47 -5.71 8.54 -12.62
C ASP A 47 -4.32 8.58 -13.27
N TYR A 48 -3.55 9.61 -12.99
CA TYR A 48 -2.16 9.76 -13.45
C TYR A 48 -1.12 9.28 -12.43
N TYR A 49 -1.52 8.47 -11.45
CA TYR A 49 -0.67 7.98 -10.35
C TYR A 49 -0.01 9.09 -9.54
N LYS A 50 -0.56 10.30 -9.59
CA LYS A 50 -0.08 11.44 -8.81
C LYS A 50 -0.74 11.47 -7.46
N VAL A 51 0.08 11.70 -6.45
CA VAL A 51 -0.36 11.91 -5.07
C VAL A 51 0.18 13.25 -4.59
N ARG A 52 -0.70 13.99 -3.93
CA ARG A 52 -0.33 15.21 -3.20
C ARG A 52 -0.52 14.95 -1.72
N TRP A 53 0.47 15.28 -0.93
CA TRP A 53 0.38 15.12 0.50
C TRP A 53 1.25 16.13 1.26
N ARG A 54 0.86 16.36 2.49
CA ARG A 54 1.65 17.07 3.49
C ARG A 54 2.02 16.10 4.60
N ILE A 55 3.17 16.28 5.23
CA ILE A 55 3.60 15.42 6.35
C ILE A 55 2.50 15.33 7.41
N LYS A 56 1.91 16.48 7.77
CA LYS A 56 0.80 16.58 8.72
C LYS A 56 -0.41 15.71 8.35
N ASP A 57 -0.78 15.68 7.08
CA ASP A 57 -1.93 14.89 6.60
C ASP A 57 -1.64 13.39 6.67
N LEU A 58 -0.43 12.97 6.32
CA LEU A 58 -0.04 11.57 6.42
C LEU A 58 0.09 11.13 7.87
N ALA A 59 0.70 11.93 8.72
CA ALA A 59 0.80 11.69 10.16
C ALA A 59 -0.57 11.41 10.79
N LYS A 60 -1.54 12.28 10.49
CA LYS A 60 -2.92 12.09 10.95
C LYS A 60 -3.56 10.78 10.46
N ARG A 61 -3.23 10.34 9.24
CA ARG A 61 -3.79 9.12 8.64
C ARG A 61 -3.17 7.85 9.17
N THR A 62 -1.87 7.89 9.41
CA THR A 62 -1.12 6.74 9.92
C THR A 62 -1.16 6.64 11.44
N GLY A 63 -1.60 7.70 12.12
CA GLY A 63 -1.54 7.78 13.59
C GLY A 63 -0.13 8.01 14.12
N GLU A 64 0.78 8.55 13.27
CA GLU A 64 2.19 8.77 13.62
C GLU A 64 2.48 10.24 13.91
N GLU A 65 3.61 10.50 14.55
CA GLU A 65 4.17 11.84 14.65
C GLU A 65 4.85 12.26 13.32
N GLU A 66 4.82 13.56 13.03
CA GLU A 66 5.46 14.11 11.82
C GLU A 66 6.96 13.80 11.74
N THR A 67 7.62 13.67 12.89
CA THR A 67 9.05 13.34 13.01
C THR A 67 9.37 11.97 12.42
N ALA A 68 8.48 10.98 12.60
CA ALA A 68 8.64 9.63 12.06
C ALA A 68 8.55 9.61 10.52
N LEU A 69 7.91 10.61 9.93
CA LEU A 69 7.70 10.70 8.49
C LEU A 69 8.79 11.47 7.74
N LYS A 70 9.71 12.15 8.44
CA LYS A 70 10.78 12.93 7.79
C LYS A 70 11.64 12.08 6.85
N ASN A 71 11.99 10.87 7.27
CA ASN A 71 12.81 9.96 6.48
C ASN A 71 12.00 9.25 5.36
N PHE A 72 10.68 9.13 5.53
CA PHE A 72 9.83 8.49 4.53
C PHE A 72 9.94 9.14 3.15
N ASN A 73 10.13 10.45 3.08
CA ASN A 73 10.33 11.17 1.83
C ASN A 73 11.53 10.66 1.01
N LYS A 74 12.60 10.22 1.69
CA LYS A 74 13.78 9.64 1.05
C LYS A 74 13.52 8.18 0.69
N ASP A 75 12.96 7.43 1.61
CA ASP A 75 12.75 5.99 1.44
C ASP A 75 11.77 5.68 0.31
N ILE A 76 10.75 6.53 0.10
CA ILE A 76 9.78 6.35 -0.97
C ILE A 76 10.37 6.61 -2.37
N GLU A 77 11.53 7.22 -2.49
CA GLU A 77 12.16 7.50 -3.79
C GLU A 77 12.42 6.23 -4.59
N ALA A 78 12.60 5.08 -3.94
CA ALA A 78 12.73 3.77 -4.60
C ALA A 78 11.51 3.38 -5.46
N VAL A 79 10.34 3.96 -5.18
CA VAL A 79 9.07 3.64 -5.84
C VAL A 79 8.47 4.82 -6.60
N LEU A 80 9.11 5.98 -6.57
CA LEU A 80 8.66 7.18 -7.28
C LEU A 80 9.23 7.25 -8.69
N VAL A 81 8.44 7.85 -9.60
CA VAL A 81 8.91 8.30 -10.91
C VAL A 81 9.41 9.74 -10.83
N ARG A 82 8.67 10.60 -10.16
CA ARG A 82 8.96 12.03 -10.07
C ARG A 82 8.45 12.60 -8.76
N LYS A 83 9.25 13.48 -8.16
CA LYS A 83 8.92 14.22 -6.95
C LYS A 83 9.00 15.72 -7.24
N ARG A 84 7.99 16.46 -6.84
CA ARG A 84 7.96 17.92 -6.92
C ARG A 84 7.56 18.49 -5.58
N TYR A 85 8.25 19.52 -5.15
CA TYR A 85 7.83 20.37 -4.05
C TYR A 85 7.08 21.56 -4.61
N ARG A 86 5.93 21.87 -4.02
CA ARG A 86 5.29 23.18 -4.17
C ARG A 86 5.40 23.89 -2.84
N GLU A 87 6.08 24.99 -2.84
CA GLU A 87 6.13 25.87 -1.67
C GLU A 87 4.80 26.61 -1.59
N ASP A 88 4.00 26.25 -0.62
CA ASP A 88 2.96 27.13 -0.10
C ASP A 88 3.55 27.76 1.17
N ILE A 89 3.39 29.07 1.35
CA ILE A 89 4.12 29.90 2.30
C ILE A 89 4.10 29.35 3.75
N ASN A 90 3.11 28.52 4.10
CA ASN A 90 2.98 27.99 5.46
C ASN A 90 3.05 26.45 5.57
N HIS A 91 2.91 25.71 4.47
CA HIS A 91 2.90 24.23 4.51
C HIS A 91 3.38 23.63 3.21
N PRO A 92 4.61 23.12 3.14
CA PRO A 92 5.14 22.53 1.92
C PRO A 92 4.27 21.35 1.45
N LEU A 93 3.74 21.46 0.24
CA LEU A 93 2.99 20.42 -0.42
C LEU A 93 3.93 19.60 -1.28
N ILE A 94 3.99 18.30 -1.02
CA ILE A 94 4.75 17.36 -1.82
C ILE A 94 3.81 16.73 -2.84
N GLU A 95 4.16 16.86 -4.11
CA GLU A 95 3.52 16.13 -5.20
C GLU A 95 4.51 15.11 -5.74
N PHE A 96 4.13 13.86 -5.84
CA PHE A 96 4.92 12.84 -6.49
C PHE A 96 4.09 11.94 -7.39
N THR A 97 4.75 11.34 -8.37
CA THR A 97 4.16 10.35 -9.26
C THR A 97 4.70 8.98 -8.89
N MET A 98 3.81 8.08 -8.54
CA MET A 98 4.14 6.68 -8.23
C MET A 98 4.43 5.91 -9.51
N ARG A 99 5.26 4.89 -9.43
CA ARG A 99 5.43 3.95 -10.55
C ARG A 99 4.16 3.13 -10.71
N SER A 100 3.60 3.16 -11.91
CA SER A 100 2.37 2.44 -12.22
C SER A 100 2.47 0.94 -11.96
N LEU A 101 3.64 0.34 -12.20
CA LEU A 101 3.87 -1.10 -11.96
C LEU A 101 3.60 -1.55 -10.51
N TYR A 102 3.62 -0.63 -9.54
CA TYR A 102 3.33 -0.95 -8.14
C TYR A 102 1.86 -0.76 -7.76
N CYS A 103 1.09 -0.07 -8.59
CA CYS A 103 -0.26 0.39 -8.29
C CYS A 103 -1.34 -0.14 -9.25
N ILE A 104 -0.98 -0.89 -10.29
CA ILE A 104 -1.92 -1.46 -11.25
C ILE A 104 -1.85 -2.99 -11.19
N PRO A 105 -2.99 -3.70 -11.24
CA PRO A 105 -2.99 -5.14 -11.43
C PRO A 105 -2.28 -5.49 -12.75
N PRO A 106 -1.32 -6.42 -12.75
CA PRO A 106 -0.72 -6.93 -13.98
C PRO A 106 -1.76 -7.71 -14.79
N ILE A 107 -1.66 -7.67 -16.13
CA ILE A 107 -2.63 -8.31 -17.01
C ILE A 107 -2.55 -9.84 -16.90
N ASP A 108 -1.36 -10.39 -16.69
CA ASP A 108 -1.09 -11.81 -16.92
C ASP A 108 -0.78 -12.63 -15.67
N ARG A 109 -0.77 -12.04 -14.46
CA ARG A 109 -0.39 -12.80 -13.25
C ARG A 109 -1.02 -12.22 -11.99
N PRO A 110 -1.46 -13.08 -11.03
CA PRO A 110 -1.96 -12.65 -9.72
C PRO A 110 -0.80 -12.24 -8.78
N ASN A 111 0.07 -11.34 -9.22
CA ASN A 111 1.20 -10.86 -8.43
C ASN A 111 0.89 -9.53 -7.73
N PHE A 112 -0.34 -9.35 -7.32
CA PHE A 112 -0.80 -8.14 -6.65
C PHE A 112 -1.87 -8.48 -5.62
N ILE A 113 -2.11 -7.54 -4.72
CA ILE A 113 -3.29 -7.53 -3.85
C ILE A 113 -4.04 -6.23 -4.04
N THR A 114 -5.36 -6.26 -3.85
CA THR A 114 -6.18 -5.06 -3.79
C THR A 114 -6.79 -4.96 -2.40
N LEU A 115 -6.28 -4.01 -1.62
CA LEU A 115 -6.56 -3.88 -0.21
C LEU A 115 -7.54 -2.74 0.04
N SER A 116 -8.59 -2.99 0.85
CA SER A 116 -9.61 -2.03 1.21
C SER A 116 -9.06 -0.92 2.12
N TYR A 117 -9.63 0.30 1.99
CA TYR A 117 -9.38 1.39 2.92
C TYR A 117 -9.75 1.03 4.38
N LEU A 118 -10.63 0.05 4.59
CA LEU A 118 -10.99 -0.44 5.92
C LEU A 118 -9.77 -0.94 6.71
N PHE A 119 -8.72 -1.35 6.01
CA PHE A 119 -7.48 -1.74 6.66
C PHE A 119 -6.82 -0.63 7.50
N ILE A 120 -7.09 0.63 7.18
CA ILE A 120 -6.63 1.76 8.03
C ILE A 120 -7.23 1.66 9.44
N LYS A 121 -8.47 1.20 9.55
CA LYS A 121 -9.23 1.11 10.80
C LYS A 121 -8.87 -0.09 11.68
N VAL A 122 -8.10 -1.03 11.15
CA VAL A 122 -7.62 -2.17 11.96
C VAL A 122 -6.72 -1.63 13.07
N ASP A 123 -6.98 -2.05 14.30
CA ASP A 123 -6.18 -1.64 15.47
C ASP A 123 -4.91 -2.47 15.58
N LEU A 124 -3.87 -2.04 14.90
CA LEU A 124 -2.54 -2.62 14.86
C LEU A 124 -1.48 -1.52 14.68
N ASP A 125 -0.30 -1.75 15.22
CA ASP A 125 0.87 -0.91 14.93
C ASP A 125 1.17 -0.87 13.42
N ILE A 126 1.67 0.25 12.94
CA ILE A 126 1.97 0.46 11.51
C ILE A 126 3.02 -0.51 10.96
N LYS A 127 3.96 -0.95 11.81
CA LYS A 127 4.95 -1.97 11.43
C LYS A 127 4.28 -3.31 11.19
N VAL A 128 3.32 -3.67 12.05
CA VAL A 128 2.53 -4.90 11.92
C VAL A 128 1.62 -4.83 10.70
N LYS A 129 0.97 -3.68 10.46
CA LYS A 129 0.17 -3.46 9.25
C LYS A 129 1.01 -3.61 7.99
N GLY A 130 2.16 -2.97 7.93
CA GLY A 130 3.07 -3.10 6.79
C GLY A 130 3.63 -4.50 6.61
N TYR A 131 3.92 -5.19 7.71
CA TYR A 131 4.29 -6.60 7.69
C TYR A 131 3.16 -7.47 7.14
N TYR A 132 1.91 -7.25 7.54
CA TYR A 132 0.75 -7.96 7.02
C TYR A 132 0.60 -7.80 5.50
N ILE A 133 0.80 -6.58 4.98
CA ILE A 133 0.82 -6.36 3.53
C ILE A 133 1.91 -7.21 2.85
N LYS A 134 3.12 -7.31 3.43
CA LYS A 134 4.17 -8.18 2.91
C LYS A 134 3.74 -9.64 2.89
N LEU A 135 3.11 -10.11 3.96
CA LEU A 135 2.61 -11.49 4.03
C LEU A 135 1.57 -11.76 2.94
N LEU A 136 0.58 -10.88 2.77
CA LEU A 136 -0.44 -11.00 1.73
C LEU A 136 0.16 -11.06 0.31
N LEU A 137 1.25 -10.31 0.06
CA LEU A 137 1.91 -10.28 -1.24
C LEU A 137 2.75 -11.54 -1.55
N ILE A 138 3.17 -12.29 -0.53
CA ILE A 138 3.97 -13.52 -0.69
C ILE A 138 3.19 -14.80 -0.47
N ALA A 139 1.97 -14.70 0.07
CA ALA A 139 1.10 -15.83 0.31
C ALA A 139 0.60 -16.43 -1.00
N GLU A 140 0.42 -17.74 -1.02
CA GLU A 140 -0.26 -18.50 -2.06
C GLU A 140 -1.56 -19.04 -1.46
N ASP A 141 -2.69 -18.68 -2.04
CA ASP A 141 -4.03 -19.03 -1.52
C ASP A 141 -4.19 -18.71 -0.01
N ASN A 142 -3.73 -17.53 0.39
CA ASN A 142 -3.68 -17.07 1.78
C ASN A 142 -2.82 -17.94 2.72
N LYS A 143 -1.98 -18.83 2.21
CA LYS A 143 -1.10 -19.67 3.01
C LYS A 143 0.37 -19.34 2.78
N ILE A 144 1.15 -19.46 3.83
CA ILE A 144 2.60 -19.31 3.81
C ILE A 144 3.18 -20.56 4.47
N LEU A 145 3.63 -21.50 3.66
CA LEU A 145 4.18 -22.78 4.11
C LEU A 145 5.70 -22.67 4.34
N LEU A 146 6.07 -21.80 5.25
CA LEU A 146 7.45 -21.53 5.64
C LEU A 146 7.59 -21.60 7.16
N SER A 147 8.70 -22.17 7.63
CA SER A 147 9.09 -22.04 9.03
C SER A 147 9.37 -20.57 9.37
N LEU A 148 9.30 -20.21 10.63
CA LEU A 148 9.56 -18.86 11.12
C LEU A 148 10.92 -18.30 10.66
N ASN A 149 11.97 -19.14 10.71
CA ASN A 149 13.32 -18.74 10.25
C ASN A 149 13.33 -18.44 8.76
N LYS A 150 12.79 -19.33 7.92
CA LYS A 150 12.73 -19.13 6.47
C LYS A 150 11.88 -17.92 6.08
N LEU A 151 10.82 -17.64 6.84
CA LEU A 151 10.00 -16.44 6.62
C LEU A 151 10.77 -15.17 6.98
N ALA A 152 11.49 -15.18 8.09
CA ALA A 152 12.33 -14.05 8.51
C ALA A 152 13.41 -13.73 7.46
N ASP A 153 14.11 -14.76 6.98
CA ASP A 153 15.13 -14.64 5.93
C ASP A 153 14.52 -14.10 4.62
N LYS A 154 13.38 -14.66 4.19
CA LYS A 154 12.68 -14.23 2.96
C LYS A 154 12.24 -12.78 3.00
N LEU A 155 11.88 -12.27 4.18
CA LEU A 155 11.42 -10.89 4.36
C LEU A 155 12.55 -9.92 4.73
N GLY A 156 13.78 -10.41 4.94
CA GLY A 156 14.90 -9.61 5.41
C GLY A 156 14.65 -9.00 6.80
N MET A 157 14.00 -9.76 7.70
CA MET A 157 13.57 -9.28 9.01
C MET A 157 14.16 -10.13 10.13
N GLY A 158 14.38 -9.52 11.29
CA GLY A 158 14.79 -10.28 12.47
C GLY A 158 13.70 -11.26 12.95
N LYS A 159 14.08 -12.51 13.28
CA LYS A 159 13.16 -13.57 13.74
C LYS A 159 12.24 -13.10 14.86
N LYS A 160 12.78 -12.41 15.88
CA LYS A 160 11.98 -11.90 17.01
C LYS A 160 10.86 -10.96 16.59
N ASN A 161 11.14 -10.11 15.58
CA ASN A 161 10.13 -9.18 15.05
C ASN A 161 9.03 -9.96 14.31
N VAL A 162 9.41 -10.95 13.49
CA VAL A 162 8.44 -11.78 12.76
C VAL A 162 7.55 -12.57 13.74
N GLU A 163 8.14 -13.11 14.81
CA GLU A 163 7.41 -13.81 15.87
C GLU A 163 6.42 -12.91 16.60
N SER A 164 6.86 -11.72 17.03
CA SER A 164 6.00 -10.74 17.69
C SER A 164 4.86 -10.28 16.76
N TYR A 165 5.17 -9.95 15.50
CA TYR A 165 4.15 -9.48 14.56
C TYR A 165 3.14 -10.58 14.18
N ASN A 166 3.58 -11.84 14.09
CA ASN A 166 2.66 -12.97 13.91
C ASN A 166 1.70 -13.13 15.09
N LEU A 167 2.18 -12.92 16.31
CA LEU A 167 1.34 -12.97 17.51
C LEU A 167 0.31 -11.82 17.50
N ASP A 168 0.72 -10.61 17.15
CA ASP A 168 -0.18 -9.46 17.03
C ASP A 168 -1.27 -9.70 15.97
N LEU A 169 -0.89 -10.27 14.81
CA LEU A 169 -1.83 -10.63 13.76
C LEU A 169 -2.77 -11.76 14.18
N TYR A 170 -2.28 -12.74 14.93
CA TYR A 170 -3.10 -13.82 15.47
C TYR A 170 -4.14 -13.27 16.45
N ASN A 171 -3.74 -12.40 17.36
CA ASN A 171 -4.62 -11.75 18.33
C ASN A 171 -5.68 -10.86 17.64
N ALA A 172 -5.32 -10.22 16.52
CA ALA A 172 -6.26 -9.46 15.69
C ALA A 172 -7.16 -10.34 14.79
N GLY A 173 -6.98 -11.65 14.80
CA GLY A 173 -7.75 -12.59 13.98
C GLY A 173 -7.45 -12.51 12.48
N LEU A 174 -6.27 -12.00 12.11
CA LEU A 174 -5.80 -11.85 10.72
C LEU A 174 -4.83 -12.97 10.30
N LEU A 175 -4.40 -13.80 11.24
CA LEU A 175 -3.49 -14.92 11.00
C LEU A 175 -3.90 -16.11 11.88
N LYS A 176 -3.73 -17.32 11.35
CA LYS A 176 -3.82 -18.57 12.10
C LYS A 176 -2.53 -19.35 11.96
N PHE A 177 -2.10 -20.03 13.02
CA PHE A 177 -1.02 -20.99 12.95
C PHE A 177 -1.57 -22.30 12.39
N ILE A 178 -0.89 -22.84 11.39
CA ILE A 178 -1.20 -24.15 10.78
C ILE A 178 0.05 -25.04 10.80
N PRO A 179 -0.07 -26.36 10.63
CA PRO A 179 1.10 -27.23 10.48
C PRO A 179 2.03 -26.71 9.37
N ASN A 180 3.30 -26.51 9.71
CA ASN A 180 4.36 -26.06 8.81
C ASN A 180 4.21 -24.61 8.26
N GLY A 181 3.37 -23.77 8.88
CA GLY A 181 3.26 -22.41 8.39
C GLY A 181 2.15 -21.57 9.00
N PHE A 182 1.60 -20.69 8.19
CA PHE A 182 0.62 -19.68 8.58
C PHE A 182 -0.50 -19.60 7.53
N GLU A 183 -1.71 -19.37 7.98
CA GLU A 183 -2.86 -19.04 7.14
C GLU A 183 -3.32 -17.62 7.45
N LEU A 184 -3.43 -16.80 6.41
CA LEU A 184 -3.93 -15.43 6.53
C LEU A 184 -5.45 -15.41 6.42
N THR A 185 -6.10 -14.59 7.22
CA THR A 185 -7.55 -14.44 7.24
C THR A 185 -7.94 -12.98 6.96
N PRO A 186 -7.75 -12.49 5.72
CA PRO A 186 -7.94 -11.08 5.37
C PRO A 186 -9.41 -10.64 5.40
N LYS A 187 -10.37 -11.57 5.45
CA LYS A 187 -11.82 -11.27 5.48
C LYS A 187 -12.20 -10.27 4.36
N GLU A 188 -12.91 -9.20 4.75
CA GLU A 188 -13.38 -8.13 3.86
C GLU A 188 -12.28 -7.12 3.47
N LEU A 189 -11.05 -7.33 3.92
CA LEU A 189 -9.95 -6.40 3.65
C LEU A 189 -9.41 -6.54 2.23
N LEU A 190 -9.54 -7.70 1.61
CA LEU A 190 -9.11 -7.93 0.23
C LEU A 190 -10.30 -7.86 -0.72
N LEU A 191 -10.08 -7.23 -1.87
CA LEU A 191 -10.96 -7.34 -3.02
C LEU A 191 -10.51 -8.54 -3.86
N ASP A 192 -11.48 -9.30 -4.36
CA ASP A 192 -11.24 -10.39 -5.30
C ASP A 192 -10.45 -9.89 -6.52
N ASN A 193 -9.51 -10.70 -7.00
CA ASN A 193 -8.62 -10.34 -8.10
C ASN A 193 -9.40 -10.11 -9.40
N ASP A 194 -10.45 -10.88 -9.66
CA ASP A 194 -11.26 -10.73 -10.87
C ASP A 194 -12.02 -9.40 -10.85
N ILE A 195 -12.58 -9.03 -9.70
CA ILE A 195 -13.23 -7.73 -9.51
C ILE A 195 -12.19 -6.59 -9.62
N ALA A 196 -10.98 -6.78 -9.10
CA ALA A 196 -9.92 -5.79 -9.22
C ALA A 196 -9.47 -5.60 -10.68
N GLN A 197 -9.43 -6.66 -11.47
CA GLN A 197 -9.11 -6.59 -12.91
C GLN A 197 -10.23 -5.91 -13.71
N GLN A 198 -11.48 -6.23 -13.46
CA GLN A 198 -12.62 -5.57 -14.09
C GLN A 198 -12.61 -4.07 -13.81
N ARG A 199 -12.30 -3.65 -12.57
CA ARG A 199 -12.17 -2.23 -12.24
C ARG A 199 -11.04 -1.52 -12.99
N LYS A 200 -9.99 -2.24 -13.37
CA LYS A 200 -8.89 -1.69 -14.17
C LYS A 200 -9.35 -1.24 -15.56
N GLU A 201 -10.28 -1.93 -16.18
CA GLU A 201 -10.81 -1.58 -17.49
C GLU A 201 -11.55 -0.22 -17.46
N TRP A 202 -12.03 0.19 -16.29
CA TRP A 202 -12.71 1.46 -16.07
C TRP A 202 -11.77 2.62 -15.69
N ILE A 203 -10.52 2.34 -15.38
CA ILE A 203 -9.53 3.39 -15.09
C ILE A 203 -8.91 3.80 -16.43
N PRO A 204 -9.03 5.08 -16.87
CA PRO A 204 -8.38 5.54 -18.07
C PRO A 204 -6.89 5.20 -18.02
N GLN A 205 -6.42 4.39 -18.96
CA GLN A 205 -5.00 4.09 -19.03
C GLN A 205 -4.26 5.41 -19.29
N PRO A 206 -3.14 5.67 -18.58
CA PRO A 206 -2.34 6.84 -18.89
C PRO A 206 -1.95 6.77 -20.38
N PRO A 207 -1.92 7.90 -21.10
CA PRO A 207 -1.50 7.91 -22.49
C PRO A 207 -0.21 7.12 -22.67
N LYS A 208 -0.12 6.28 -23.71
CA LYS A 208 1.08 5.45 -23.98
C LYS A 208 2.39 6.27 -23.96
N ASP A 209 2.29 7.54 -24.28
CA ASP A 209 3.41 8.48 -24.26
C ASP A 209 3.75 9.04 -22.86
N PHE A 210 2.90 8.82 -21.86
CA PHE A 210 3.16 9.28 -20.48
C PHE A 210 4.43 8.65 -19.91
N LEU A 211 4.69 7.38 -20.19
CA LEU A 211 5.92 6.68 -19.81
C LEU A 211 7.14 7.20 -20.58
N LYS A 212 6.97 7.58 -21.87
CA LYS A 212 8.05 8.15 -22.68
C LYS A 212 8.43 9.57 -22.24
N MET A 213 7.46 10.36 -21.78
CA MET A 213 7.71 11.70 -21.26
C MET A 213 8.48 11.74 -19.94
N THR A 214 8.49 10.64 -19.19
CA THR A 214 9.15 10.56 -17.87
C THR A 214 10.56 9.98 -17.93
N PHE A 215 10.97 9.40 -19.05
CA PHE A 215 12.24 8.69 -19.23
C PHE A 215 13.17 9.37 -20.27
N LYS A 216 13.31 10.67 -20.26
CA LYS A 216 14.49 11.28 -20.89
C LYS A 216 15.61 11.22 -19.83
N PRO A 217 16.62 10.34 -20.00
CA PRO A 217 17.83 10.45 -19.21
C PRO A 217 18.47 11.80 -19.53
N LYS A 218 18.91 12.50 -18.50
CA LYS A 218 19.82 13.63 -18.66
C LYS A 218 21.20 13.09 -18.91
#